data_89ffaf4d46b8ecb2e3f836af915fcd54
#
_entry.id   89ffaf4d46b8ecb2e3f836af915fcd54
#
_cell.length_a   1.000
_cell.length_b   1.000
_cell.length_c   1.000
_cell.angle_alpha   90.00
_cell.angle_beta   90.00
_cell.angle_gamma   90.00
#
_symmetry.space_group_name_H-M   'P 1'
#
loop_
_entity.id
_entity.type
_entity.pdbx_description
1 polymer ?
#
loop_
_entity_poly.entity_id
_entity_poly.type
_entity_poly.pdbx_seq_one_letter_code
_entity_poly.pdbx_strand_id
1 'polypeptide(L)'
;MDKYVGKRLDGRYELQELIGVGGMATVYKAYDTIDDKIVAVKILKEEFLGNDDFIRRFKNESKAIAVLSHPNIVKVFDVSFGDRIQYIVMEYIDGITLKEYIEHQKVINWKEAVHFTVQILEALEHAHEKGVVHRDIKPQNIILLQDGTIKVTDFGIARLTTSETRTMTNTAIGSVHYIAPEQAR
;
A
#
# COMPACT_ATOMS: atom_id res chain seq x y z
N MET A 1 -15.47 8.86 16.59
CA MET A 1 -14.05 9.22 16.81
C MET A 1 -13.24 8.00 16.45
N ASP A 2 -12.23 8.12 15.60
CA ASP A 2 -11.40 6.98 15.20
C ASP A 2 -10.65 6.39 16.40
N LYS A 3 -10.51 5.06 16.42
CA LYS A 3 -9.96 4.31 17.57
C LYS A 3 -8.49 4.62 17.86
N TYR A 4 -7.74 5.00 16.84
CA TYR A 4 -6.28 5.10 16.90
C TYR A 4 -5.76 6.54 16.83
N VAL A 5 -6.52 7.50 16.30
CA VAL A 5 -6.12 8.92 16.25
C VAL A 5 -5.81 9.45 17.66
N GLY A 6 -4.67 10.12 17.81
CA GLY A 6 -4.15 10.61 19.08
C GLY A 6 -3.36 9.59 19.90
N LYS A 7 -3.27 8.32 19.45
CA LYS A 7 -2.45 7.30 20.11
C LYS A 7 -1.01 7.31 19.57
N ARG A 8 -0.09 6.84 20.41
CA ARG A 8 1.30 6.65 20.04
C ARG A 8 1.63 5.16 20.03
N LEU A 9 2.11 4.67 18.89
CA LEU A 9 2.54 3.27 18.72
C LEU A 9 4.02 3.14 19.10
N ASP A 10 4.33 2.11 19.90
CA ASP A 10 5.67 1.78 20.39
C ASP A 10 6.45 2.98 20.97
N GLY A 11 5.72 3.97 21.53
CA GLY A 11 6.27 5.20 22.07
C GLY A 11 6.90 6.15 21.03
N ARG A 12 6.79 5.84 19.74
CA ARG A 12 7.46 6.54 18.64
C ARG A 12 6.51 7.21 17.65
N TYR A 13 5.52 6.48 17.12
CA TYR A 13 4.67 6.95 16.03
C TYR A 13 3.36 7.52 16.56
N GLU A 14 3.20 8.84 16.51
CA GLU A 14 2.00 9.54 16.97
C GLU A 14 0.98 9.67 15.84
N LEU A 15 -0.13 8.94 15.94
CA LEU A 15 -1.16 8.88 14.91
C LEU A 15 -1.99 10.17 14.92
N GLN A 16 -1.99 10.91 13.82
CA GLN A 16 -2.61 12.23 13.72
C GLN A 16 -3.96 12.20 13.01
N GLU A 17 -4.03 11.52 11.86
CA GLU A 17 -5.18 11.57 10.97
C GLU A 17 -5.36 10.23 10.25
N LEU A 18 -6.62 9.79 10.08
CA LEU A 18 -6.98 8.67 9.22
C LEU A 18 -7.00 9.14 7.75
N ILE A 19 -6.11 8.60 6.92
CA ILE A 19 -5.96 8.98 5.51
C ILE A 19 -6.44 7.91 4.53
N GLY A 20 -6.71 6.68 4.99
CA GLY A 20 -7.19 5.63 4.11
C GLY A 20 -7.82 4.47 4.85
N VAL A 21 -8.87 3.88 4.24
CA VAL A 21 -9.53 2.67 4.74
C VAL A 21 -9.54 1.62 3.64
N GLY A 22 -8.72 0.59 3.81
CA GLY A 22 -8.68 -0.57 2.92
C GLY A 22 -9.46 -1.76 3.46
N GLY A 23 -9.53 -2.84 2.69
CA GLY A 23 -10.21 -4.08 3.09
C GLY A 23 -9.62 -4.66 4.38
N MET A 24 -8.30 -4.82 4.44
CA MET A 24 -7.61 -5.49 5.55
C MET A 24 -6.85 -4.56 6.50
N ALA A 25 -6.67 -3.30 6.15
CA ALA A 25 -5.90 -2.35 6.94
C ALA A 25 -6.47 -0.94 6.84
N THR A 26 -6.14 -0.12 7.82
CA THR A 26 -6.36 1.33 7.83
C THR A 26 -5.03 2.04 7.77
N VAL A 27 -4.96 3.20 7.10
CA VAL A 27 -3.75 3.99 6.94
C VAL A 27 -3.90 5.33 7.63
N TYR A 28 -2.92 5.68 8.44
CA TYR A 28 -2.88 6.91 9.21
C TYR A 28 -1.68 7.76 8.80
N LYS A 29 -1.88 9.05 8.73
CA LYS A 29 -0.79 10.02 8.82
C LYS A 29 -0.29 10.05 10.26
N ALA A 30 1.02 9.98 10.46
CA ALA A 30 1.61 9.94 11.78
C ALA A 30 2.90 10.77 11.83
N TYR A 31 3.30 11.15 13.02
CA TYR A 31 4.56 11.81 13.29
C TYR A 31 5.54 10.83 13.96
N ASP A 32 6.69 10.63 13.35
CA ASP A 32 7.80 9.88 13.91
C ASP A 32 8.60 10.79 14.84
N THR A 33 8.47 10.55 16.14
CA THR A 33 9.09 11.41 17.19
C THR A 33 10.59 11.22 17.32
N ILE A 34 11.16 10.16 16.75
CA ILE A 34 12.61 9.87 16.76
C ILE A 34 13.28 10.52 15.55
N ASP A 35 12.73 10.27 14.35
CA ASP A 35 13.32 10.78 13.10
C ASP A 35 12.80 12.17 12.70
N ASP A 36 11.93 12.78 13.51
CA ASP A 36 11.35 14.12 13.32
C ASP A 36 10.76 14.33 11.93
N LYS A 37 9.88 13.39 11.50
CA LYS A 37 9.27 13.41 10.16
C LYS A 37 7.84 12.88 10.15
N ILE A 38 7.09 13.30 9.14
CA ILE A 38 5.77 12.72 8.85
C ILE A 38 5.94 11.39 8.13
N VAL A 39 5.16 10.39 8.55
CA VAL A 39 5.11 9.03 7.97
C VAL A 39 3.67 8.59 7.76
N ALA A 40 3.47 7.57 6.94
CA ALA A 40 2.21 6.85 6.85
C ALA A 40 2.32 5.54 7.65
N VAL A 41 1.31 5.25 8.47
CA VAL A 41 1.25 4.02 9.27
C VAL A 41 0.05 3.20 8.83
N LYS A 42 0.29 2.03 8.27
CA LYS A 42 -0.72 1.07 7.84
C LYS A 42 -0.94 0.03 8.92
N ILE A 43 -2.10 0.06 9.58
CA ILE A 43 -2.45 -0.80 10.70
C ILE A 43 -3.38 -1.91 10.21
N LEU A 44 -3.02 -3.16 10.50
CA LEU A 44 -3.85 -4.32 10.22
C LEU A 44 -5.12 -4.30 11.07
N LYS A 45 -6.27 -4.59 10.46
CA LYS A 45 -7.54 -4.66 11.18
C LYS A 45 -7.58 -5.87 12.12
N GLU A 46 -8.24 -5.70 13.27
CA GLU A 46 -8.28 -6.71 14.34
C GLU A 46 -8.88 -8.06 13.89
N GLU A 47 -9.82 -8.03 12.95
CA GLU A 47 -10.45 -9.24 12.40
C GLU A 47 -9.46 -10.22 11.77
N PHE A 48 -8.27 -9.75 11.37
CA PHE A 48 -7.20 -10.57 10.78
C PHE A 48 -6.17 -11.05 11.80
N LEU A 49 -6.17 -10.51 13.04
CA LEU A 49 -5.19 -10.86 14.08
C LEU A 49 -5.36 -12.29 14.63
N GLY A 50 -6.52 -12.91 14.45
CA GLY A 50 -6.80 -14.27 14.87
C GLY A 50 -6.38 -15.37 13.88
N ASN A 51 -5.80 -15.03 12.72
CA ASN A 51 -5.39 -15.98 11.69
C ASN A 51 -3.86 -16.04 11.57
N ASP A 52 -3.24 -17.06 12.17
CA ASP A 52 -1.78 -17.23 12.20
C ASP A 52 -1.16 -17.36 10.81
N ASP A 53 -1.83 -18.01 9.87
CA ASP A 53 -1.35 -18.14 8.49
C ASP A 53 -1.37 -16.80 7.76
N PHE A 54 -2.40 -15.98 7.99
CA PHE A 54 -2.47 -14.63 7.47
C PHE A 54 -1.34 -13.76 8.03
N ILE A 55 -1.15 -13.78 9.34
CA ILE A 55 -0.10 -13.02 10.02
C ILE A 55 1.29 -13.42 9.52
N ARG A 56 1.56 -14.72 9.37
CA ARG A 56 2.84 -15.22 8.85
C ARG A 56 3.11 -14.71 7.44
N ARG A 57 2.12 -14.77 6.55
CA ARG A 57 2.24 -14.25 5.17
C ARG A 57 2.45 -12.74 5.18
N PHE A 58 1.64 -12.00 5.93
CA PHE A 58 1.78 -10.55 6.10
C PHE A 58 3.20 -10.15 6.55
N LYS A 59 3.76 -10.86 7.56
CA LYS A 59 5.14 -10.67 8.01
C LYS A 59 6.17 -10.90 6.91
N ASN A 60 6.05 -12.00 6.17
CA ASN A 60 7.00 -12.36 5.13
C ASN A 60 6.95 -11.35 3.96
N GLU A 61 5.75 -10.96 3.51
CA GLU A 61 5.58 -9.97 2.45
C GLU A 61 6.07 -8.58 2.88
N SER A 62 5.75 -8.15 4.10
CA SER A 62 6.24 -6.86 4.63
C SER A 62 7.77 -6.79 4.67
N LYS A 63 8.44 -7.87 5.07
CA LYS A 63 9.92 -7.95 5.06
C LYS A 63 10.48 -7.89 3.64
N ALA A 64 9.85 -8.57 2.68
CA ALA A 64 10.26 -8.55 1.28
C ALA A 64 10.14 -7.15 0.66
N ILE A 65 9.09 -6.40 1.03
CA ILE A 65 8.88 -5.03 0.54
C ILE A 65 9.87 -4.05 1.20
N ALA A 66 10.24 -4.26 2.45
CA ALA A 66 11.14 -3.37 3.20
C ALA A 66 12.55 -3.24 2.57
N VAL A 67 12.96 -4.18 1.72
CA VAL A 67 14.26 -4.10 1.00
C VAL A 67 14.19 -3.27 -0.28
N LEU A 68 12.99 -2.90 -0.73
CA LEU A 68 12.83 -2.08 -1.93
C LEU A 68 13.21 -0.62 -1.65
N SER A 69 14.06 -0.06 -2.49
CA SER A 69 14.46 1.34 -2.44
C SER A 69 14.59 1.89 -3.86
N HIS A 70 13.57 2.60 -4.31
CA HIS A 70 13.46 3.18 -5.65
C HIS A 70 12.64 4.47 -5.60
N PRO A 71 12.95 5.52 -6.39
CA PRO A 71 12.21 6.78 -6.37
C PRO A 71 10.71 6.63 -6.69
N ASN A 72 10.34 5.63 -7.49
CA ASN A 72 8.96 5.36 -7.89
C ASN A 72 8.29 4.25 -7.05
N ILE A 73 8.85 3.87 -5.91
CA ILE A 73 8.25 2.94 -4.94
C ILE A 73 8.09 3.65 -3.59
N VAL A 74 6.93 3.50 -2.95
CA VAL A 74 6.73 3.98 -1.58
C VAL A 74 7.65 3.20 -0.65
N LYS A 75 8.55 3.92 0.03
CA LYS A 75 9.54 3.31 0.91
C LYS A 75 8.92 2.83 2.21
N VAL A 76 9.25 1.62 2.63
CA VAL A 76 8.94 1.09 3.96
C VAL A 76 10.11 1.41 4.88
N PHE A 77 9.82 2.01 6.04
CA PHE A 77 10.81 2.39 7.04
C PHE A 77 10.90 1.38 8.19
N ASP A 78 9.74 0.85 8.62
CA ASP A 78 9.66 -0.03 9.79
C ASP A 78 8.45 -0.95 9.68
N VAL A 79 8.51 -2.09 10.38
CA VAL A 79 7.43 -3.08 10.43
C VAL A 79 7.33 -3.64 11.84
N SER A 80 6.19 -3.51 12.48
CA SER A 80 5.93 -4.05 13.82
C SER A 80 4.92 -5.19 13.79
N PHE A 81 5.25 -6.25 14.51
CA PHE A 81 4.47 -7.50 14.58
C PHE A 81 4.11 -7.84 16.04
N GLY A 82 3.58 -6.86 16.76
CA GLY A 82 3.10 -7.07 18.13
C GLY A 82 1.84 -7.96 18.18
N ASP A 83 1.58 -8.58 19.35
CA ASP A 83 0.43 -9.48 19.52
C ASP A 83 -0.93 -8.79 19.38
N ARG A 84 -1.00 -7.49 19.72
CA ARG A 84 -2.25 -6.73 19.73
C ARG A 84 -2.43 -5.80 18.54
N ILE A 85 -1.32 -5.36 17.95
CA ILE A 85 -1.32 -4.43 16.81
C ILE A 85 -0.19 -4.82 15.89
N GLN A 86 -0.50 -4.92 14.60
CA GLN A 86 0.50 -5.13 13.56
C GLN A 86 0.41 -3.96 12.58
N TYR A 87 1.54 -3.37 12.27
CA TYR A 87 1.57 -2.19 11.41
C TYR A 87 2.85 -2.10 10.59
N ILE A 88 2.76 -1.35 9.50
CA ILE A 88 3.87 -1.00 8.61
C ILE A 88 3.99 0.51 8.62
N VAL A 89 5.22 1.01 8.83
CA VAL A 89 5.55 2.43 8.71
C VAL A 89 6.20 2.67 7.36
N MET A 90 5.66 3.61 6.61
CA MET A 90 6.11 3.91 5.26
C MET A 90 6.18 5.41 5.00
N GLU A 91 6.79 5.76 3.90
CA GLU A 91 6.85 7.12 3.38
C GLU A 91 5.43 7.71 3.26
N TYR A 92 5.23 8.89 3.85
CA TYR A 92 4.01 9.66 3.61
C TYR A 92 4.14 10.41 2.29
N ILE A 93 3.19 10.21 1.40
CA ILE A 93 3.16 10.83 0.09
C ILE A 93 2.00 11.83 0.05
N ASP A 94 2.31 13.09 -0.17
CA ASP A 94 1.31 14.13 -0.42
C ASP A 94 0.98 14.15 -1.91
N GLY A 95 -0.05 13.39 -2.29
CA GLY A 95 -0.45 13.18 -3.68
C GLY A 95 -1.85 12.60 -3.77
N ILE A 96 -2.31 12.40 -5.00
CA ILE A 96 -3.59 11.75 -5.30
C ILE A 96 -3.35 10.40 -5.98
N THR A 97 -4.30 9.48 -5.88
CA THR A 97 -4.21 8.23 -6.64
C THR A 97 -4.34 8.49 -8.14
N LEU A 98 -3.67 7.68 -8.94
CA LEU A 98 -3.83 7.75 -10.40
C LEU A 98 -5.29 7.51 -10.82
N LYS A 99 -6.06 6.77 -10.02
CA LYS A 99 -7.50 6.59 -10.23
C LYS A 99 -8.22 7.93 -10.12
N GLU A 100 -8.03 8.68 -9.03
CA GLU A 100 -8.63 10.00 -8.83
C GLU A 100 -8.23 10.96 -9.94
N TYR A 101 -6.96 10.94 -10.35
CA TYR A 101 -6.48 11.74 -11.47
C TYR A 101 -7.22 11.43 -12.77
N ILE A 102 -7.36 10.14 -13.13
CA ILE A 102 -8.11 9.70 -14.32
C ILE A 102 -9.57 10.14 -14.25
N GLU A 103 -10.22 9.99 -13.09
CA GLU A 103 -11.62 10.39 -12.90
C GLU A 103 -11.81 11.91 -13.06
N HIS A 104 -10.85 12.71 -12.61
CA HIS A 104 -10.87 14.17 -12.79
C HIS A 104 -10.62 14.62 -14.24
N GLN A 105 -9.61 14.04 -14.89
CA GLN A 105 -9.21 14.40 -16.25
C GLN A 105 -10.13 13.81 -17.32
N LYS A 106 -10.85 12.73 -17.02
CA LYS A 106 -11.65 11.90 -17.95
C LYS A 106 -10.82 11.24 -19.05
N VAL A 107 -9.89 11.97 -19.67
CA VAL A 107 -8.98 11.47 -20.71
C VAL A 107 -7.57 11.95 -20.38
N ILE A 108 -6.63 11.05 -20.28
CA ILE A 108 -5.20 11.36 -20.14
C ILE A 108 -4.57 11.51 -21.51
N ASN A 109 -3.73 12.53 -21.69
CA ASN A 109 -2.94 12.69 -22.91
C ASN A 109 -1.97 11.50 -23.04
N TRP A 110 -1.78 11.00 -24.27
CA TRP A 110 -0.92 9.83 -24.52
C TRP A 110 0.53 10.03 -24.06
N LYS A 111 1.08 11.25 -24.18
CA LYS A 111 2.46 11.54 -23.71
C LYS A 111 2.56 11.39 -22.19
N GLU A 112 1.57 11.89 -21.48
CA GLU A 112 1.47 11.77 -20.03
C GLU A 112 1.27 10.31 -19.61
N ALA A 113 0.38 9.58 -20.31
CA ALA A 113 0.20 8.16 -20.06
C ALA A 113 1.50 7.35 -20.26
N VAL A 114 2.28 7.65 -21.29
CA VAL A 114 3.60 7.05 -21.53
C VAL A 114 4.56 7.42 -20.39
N HIS A 115 4.59 8.68 -19.97
CA HIS A 115 5.45 9.13 -18.87
C HIS A 115 5.17 8.39 -17.56
N PHE A 116 3.90 8.23 -17.21
CA PHE A 116 3.51 7.45 -16.02
C PHE A 116 3.86 5.97 -16.18
N THR A 117 3.60 5.40 -17.35
CA THR A 117 3.87 3.98 -17.62
C THR A 117 5.35 3.64 -17.49
N VAL A 118 6.24 4.50 -18.01
CA VAL A 118 7.70 4.30 -17.89
C VAL A 118 8.10 4.23 -16.43
N GLN A 119 7.68 5.19 -15.61
CA GLN A 119 7.98 5.21 -14.17
C GLN A 119 7.44 3.96 -13.43
N ILE A 120 6.23 3.48 -13.80
CA ILE A 120 5.67 2.24 -13.24
C ILE A 120 6.55 1.04 -13.60
N LEU A 121 6.99 0.95 -14.86
CA LEU A 121 7.83 -0.15 -15.34
C LEU A 121 9.20 -0.16 -14.65
N GLU A 122 9.84 1.00 -14.46
CA GLU A 122 11.09 1.14 -13.71
C GLU A 122 10.94 0.67 -12.25
N ALA A 123 9.83 1.03 -11.59
CA ALA A 123 9.51 0.53 -10.26
C ALA A 123 9.33 -0.99 -10.21
N LEU A 124 8.63 -1.56 -11.20
CA LEU A 124 8.41 -3.00 -11.28
C LEU A 124 9.68 -3.77 -11.62
N GLU A 125 10.52 -3.25 -12.53
CA GLU A 125 11.83 -3.83 -12.85
C GLU A 125 12.68 -3.95 -11.58
N HIS A 126 12.83 -2.85 -10.82
CA HIS A 126 13.55 -2.87 -9.55
C HIS A 126 13.01 -3.92 -8.56
N ALA A 127 11.68 -4.02 -8.43
CA ALA A 127 11.07 -5.00 -7.54
C ALA A 127 11.32 -6.44 -8.01
N HIS A 128 11.19 -6.71 -9.30
CA HIS A 128 11.42 -8.02 -9.90
C HIS A 128 12.88 -8.48 -9.75
N GLU A 129 13.85 -7.58 -9.91
CA GLU A 129 15.28 -7.87 -9.63
C GLU A 129 15.53 -8.30 -8.18
N LYS A 130 14.70 -7.83 -7.24
CA LYS A 130 14.71 -8.24 -5.82
C LYS A 130 13.83 -9.46 -5.52
N GLY A 131 13.25 -10.09 -6.55
CA GLY A 131 12.35 -11.24 -6.40
C GLY A 131 10.96 -10.88 -5.87
N VAL A 132 10.57 -9.61 -5.89
CA VAL A 132 9.28 -9.14 -5.40
C VAL A 132 8.34 -8.86 -6.57
N VAL A 133 7.19 -9.53 -6.61
CA VAL A 133 6.14 -9.32 -7.61
C VAL A 133 4.98 -8.56 -6.97
N HIS A 134 4.49 -7.51 -7.62
CA HIS A 134 3.43 -6.64 -7.06
C HIS A 134 2.07 -7.32 -6.95
N ARG A 135 1.63 -8.02 -7.98
CA ARG A 135 0.39 -8.84 -8.08
C ARG A 135 -0.95 -8.08 -8.05
N ASP A 136 -0.96 -6.78 -7.80
CA ASP A 136 -2.19 -5.96 -7.76
C ASP A 136 -1.93 -4.55 -8.35
N ILE A 137 -1.31 -4.49 -9.54
CA ILE A 137 -1.11 -3.21 -10.24
C ILE A 137 -2.46 -2.70 -10.74
N LYS A 138 -2.82 -1.51 -10.26
CA LYS A 138 -4.05 -0.79 -10.63
C LYS A 138 -3.92 0.69 -10.28
N PRO A 139 -4.70 1.58 -10.88
CA PRO A 139 -4.59 3.02 -10.64
C PRO A 139 -4.77 3.45 -9.18
N GLN A 140 -5.48 2.66 -8.37
CA GLN A 140 -5.65 2.91 -6.94
C GLN A 140 -4.36 2.74 -6.14
N ASN A 141 -3.42 1.88 -6.63
CA ASN A 141 -2.16 1.57 -5.98
C ASN A 141 -0.98 2.36 -6.56
N ILE A 142 -1.26 3.45 -7.25
CA ILE A 142 -0.29 4.37 -7.82
C ILE A 142 -0.63 5.77 -7.36
N ILE A 143 0.31 6.43 -6.69
CA ILE A 143 0.15 7.80 -6.20
C ILE A 143 0.90 8.74 -7.15
N LEU A 144 0.23 9.80 -7.58
CA LEU A 144 0.77 10.86 -8.42
C LEU A 144 1.03 12.10 -7.57
N LEU A 145 2.27 12.58 -7.63
CA LEU A 145 2.71 13.82 -7.00
C LEU A 145 2.47 15.01 -7.95
N GLN A 146 2.52 16.24 -7.39
CA GLN A 146 2.28 17.47 -8.15
C GLN A 146 3.32 17.71 -9.27
N ASP A 147 4.54 17.21 -9.11
CA ASP A 147 5.63 17.34 -10.09
C ASP A 147 5.57 16.29 -11.23
N GLY A 148 4.56 15.42 -11.25
CA GLY A 148 4.41 14.35 -12.23
C GLY A 148 5.16 13.06 -11.88
N THR A 149 5.81 13.01 -10.73
CA THR A 149 6.41 11.78 -10.20
C THR A 149 5.31 10.83 -9.75
N ILE A 150 5.43 9.54 -10.08
CA ILE A 150 4.56 8.51 -9.53
C ILE A 150 5.26 7.67 -8.47
N LYS A 151 4.47 7.14 -7.54
CA LYS A 151 4.93 6.15 -6.56
C LYS A 151 3.99 4.96 -6.52
N VAL A 152 4.54 3.77 -6.76
CA VAL A 152 3.81 2.50 -6.64
C VAL A 152 3.76 2.13 -5.16
N THR A 153 2.56 1.81 -4.67
CA THR A 153 2.30 1.41 -3.29
C THR A 153 1.63 0.02 -3.24
N ASP A 154 1.53 -0.56 -2.06
CA ASP A 154 0.79 -1.80 -1.79
C ASP A 154 1.29 -3.04 -2.54
N PHE A 155 2.62 -3.20 -2.65
CA PHE A 155 3.24 -4.44 -3.14
C PHE A 155 2.76 -5.67 -2.34
N GLY A 156 2.27 -6.69 -3.05
CA GLY A 156 2.09 -8.07 -2.58
C GLY A 156 1.09 -8.33 -1.44
N ILE A 157 0.75 -7.34 -0.61
CA ILE A 157 -0.08 -7.51 0.60
C ILE A 157 -1.52 -7.93 0.26
N ALA A 158 -1.99 -7.66 -0.96
CA ALA A 158 -3.37 -7.93 -1.39
C ALA A 158 -3.66 -9.43 -1.66
N ARG A 159 -2.65 -10.28 -1.91
CA ARG A 159 -2.90 -11.70 -2.23
C ARG A 159 -3.34 -12.53 -1.01
N LEU A 160 -3.24 -11.97 0.19
CA LEU A 160 -3.70 -12.63 1.41
C LEU A 160 -5.22 -12.83 1.46
N THR A 161 -5.98 -12.07 0.67
CA THR A 161 -7.45 -12.07 0.71
C THR A 161 -8.09 -13.00 -0.32
N THR A 162 -7.37 -13.45 -1.37
CA THR A 162 -8.01 -14.14 -2.50
C THR A 162 -8.10 -15.65 -2.38
N SER A 163 -7.35 -16.30 -1.48
CA SER A 163 -7.39 -17.76 -1.34
C SER A 163 -8.47 -18.30 -0.41
N GLU A 164 -8.96 -17.51 0.55
CA GLU A 164 -9.92 -17.98 1.57
C GLU A 164 -11.25 -17.20 1.65
N THR A 165 -11.34 -16.00 1.04
CA THR A 165 -12.56 -15.17 1.08
C THR A 165 -13.31 -15.10 -0.25
N ARG A 166 -13.41 -16.21 -0.97
CA ARG A 166 -14.28 -16.29 -2.16
C ARG A 166 -15.79 -16.11 -1.86
N THR A 167 -16.18 -15.96 -0.59
CA THR A 167 -17.57 -15.96 -0.16
C THR A 167 -18.08 -14.65 0.43
N MET A 168 -17.24 -13.64 0.71
CA MET A 168 -17.74 -12.39 1.32
C MET A 168 -16.91 -11.18 0.91
N THR A 169 -17.38 -10.42 -0.01
CA THR A 169 -17.51 -8.95 -0.10
C THR A 169 -17.37 -8.43 -1.52
N ASN A 170 -18.27 -7.55 -1.92
CA ASN A 170 -18.30 -6.78 -3.16
C ASN A 170 -17.03 -5.95 -3.47
N THR A 171 -16.00 -6.01 -2.64
CA THR A 171 -14.72 -5.31 -2.80
C THR A 171 -13.79 -5.99 -3.84
N ALA A 172 -14.03 -7.27 -4.14
CA ALA A 172 -13.30 -7.99 -5.20
C ALA A 172 -13.60 -7.47 -6.62
N ILE A 173 -14.72 -6.77 -6.81
CA ILE A 173 -15.20 -6.33 -8.12
C ILE A 173 -14.25 -5.31 -8.77
N GLY A 174 -13.54 -4.48 -8.01
CA GLY A 174 -12.62 -3.47 -8.55
C GLY A 174 -11.30 -4.04 -9.10
N SER A 175 -10.77 -5.10 -8.49
CA SER A 175 -9.48 -5.70 -8.89
C SER A 175 -9.59 -6.64 -10.09
N VAL A 176 -10.77 -7.21 -10.36
CA VAL A 176 -11.00 -8.16 -11.46
C VAL A 176 -10.73 -7.54 -12.84
N HIS A 177 -10.93 -6.24 -13.01
CA HIS A 177 -10.69 -5.53 -14.27
C HIS A 177 -9.21 -5.38 -14.64
N TYR A 178 -8.30 -5.57 -13.69
CA TYR A 178 -6.85 -5.37 -13.85
C TYR A 178 -6.05 -6.66 -13.64
N ILE A 179 -6.74 -7.78 -13.37
CA ILE A 179 -6.10 -9.06 -13.10
C ILE A 179 -5.50 -9.65 -14.38
N ALA A 180 -4.28 -10.19 -14.31
CA ALA A 180 -3.68 -10.88 -15.43
C ALA A 180 -4.36 -12.24 -15.68
N PRO A 181 -4.42 -12.71 -16.94
CA PRO A 181 -5.11 -13.98 -17.29
C PRO A 181 -4.61 -15.18 -16.49
N GLU A 182 -3.32 -15.26 -16.21
CA GLU A 182 -2.70 -16.30 -15.40
C GLU A 182 -3.08 -16.23 -13.92
N GLN A 183 -3.51 -15.08 -13.42
CA GLN A 183 -4.00 -14.91 -12.06
C GLN A 183 -5.50 -15.21 -11.92
N ALA A 184 -6.23 -15.23 -13.05
CA ALA A 184 -7.68 -15.51 -13.09
C ALA A 184 -8.00 -17.02 -13.07
N ARG A 185 -7.00 -17.89 -13.22
CA ARG A 185 -7.06 -19.35 -13.20
C ARG A 185 -6.76 -19.85 -11.80
#